data_37181e7823c6dd963312b6245014dbdb
#
_entry.id   37181e7823c6dd963312b6245014dbdb
#
_cell.length_a   1.000
_cell.length_b   1.000
_cell.length_c   1.000
_cell.angle_alpha   90.00
_cell.angle_beta   90.00
_cell.angle_gamma   90.00
#
_symmetry.space_group_name_H-M   'P 1'
#
loop_
_entity.id
_entity.type
_entity.pdbx_description
1 polymer ?
#
loop_
_entity_poly.entity_id
_entity_poly.type
_entity_poly.pdbx_seq_one_letter_code
_entity_poly.pdbx_strand_id
1 'polypeptide(L)'
;MNFYKHYIGDFQRDTGHLSLTQRGAYLCLMHHYYATEKPLPNDHASLCRIAGAIDKAEREAVRFVMGFFQAVDSGLMHKRIEAELEKAGKQADTNRQIAIEREAKRKAEREANEPSTNRATNREPNQTPDTRHQTNTKPPNPRKRGSAGVAGFDVFWEAYPRKANKA
;
A
#
# COMPACT_ATOMS: atom_id res chain seq x y z
N MET A 1 2.78 6.92 5.29
CA MET A 1 1.88 5.81 4.82
C MET A 1 1.31 6.15 3.45
N ASN A 2 1.32 5.23 2.48
CA ASN A 2 0.76 5.48 1.12
C ASN A 2 -0.72 5.09 0.98
N PHE A 3 -1.24 4.39 1.97
CA PHE A 3 -2.62 3.93 2.00
C PHE A 3 -3.13 3.88 3.43
N TYR A 4 -4.36 4.33 3.66
CA TYR A 4 -5.07 4.19 4.93
C TYR A 4 -6.53 3.78 4.68
N LYS A 5 -7.17 3.20 5.69
CA LYS A 5 -8.57 2.82 5.61
C LYS A 5 -9.46 4.05 5.80
N HIS A 6 -10.17 4.45 4.76
CA HIS A 6 -11.14 5.54 4.83
C HIS A 6 -12.54 4.99 5.12
N TYR A 7 -13.04 5.22 6.32
CA TYR A 7 -14.38 4.79 6.74
C TYR A 7 -15.40 5.86 6.33
N ILE A 8 -15.99 5.69 5.16
CA ILE A 8 -16.87 6.68 4.53
C ILE A 8 -18.07 7.05 5.42
N GLY A 9 -18.72 6.06 6.05
CA GLY A 9 -19.87 6.30 6.93
C GLY A 9 -19.52 7.14 8.16
N ASP A 10 -18.38 6.84 8.79
CA ASP A 10 -17.89 7.62 9.93
C ASP A 10 -17.51 9.03 9.52
N PHE A 11 -16.80 9.16 8.40
CA PHE A 11 -16.42 10.46 7.86
C PHE A 11 -17.66 11.33 7.55
N GLN A 12 -18.68 10.77 6.91
CA GLN A 12 -19.92 11.50 6.60
C GLN A 12 -20.66 11.90 7.88
N ARG A 13 -20.79 11.02 8.86
CA ARG A 13 -21.42 11.33 10.13
C ARG A 13 -20.70 12.47 10.86
N ASP A 14 -19.39 12.40 10.93
CA ASP A 14 -18.56 13.32 11.72
C ASP A 14 -18.36 14.67 11.00
N THR A 15 -18.49 14.71 9.66
CA THR A 15 -18.28 15.92 8.85
C THR A 15 -19.55 16.42 8.13
N GLY A 16 -20.71 15.79 8.35
CA GLY A 16 -21.95 16.14 7.66
C GLY A 16 -22.43 17.58 7.91
N HIS A 17 -22.09 18.16 9.04
CA HIS A 17 -22.40 19.52 9.43
C HIS A 17 -21.41 20.58 8.88
N LEU A 18 -20.30 20.15 8.28
CA LEU A 18 -19.28 21.04 7.73
C LEU A 18 -19.65 21.53 6.34
N SER A 19 -19.26 22.78 6.02
CA SER A 19 -19.30 23.28 4.66
C SER A 19 -18.35 22.50 3.75
N LEU A 20 -18.53 22.63 2.42
CA LEU A 20 -17.65 21.98 1.44
C LEU A 20 -16.17 22.36 1.67
N THR A 21 -15.89 23.64 1.89
CA THR A 21 -14.54 24.17 2.14
C THR A 21 -13.95 23.62 3.43
N GLN A 22 -14.73 23.59 4.52
CA GLN A 22 -14.30 23.03 5.81
C GLN A 22 -14.02 21.54 5.70
N ARG A 23 -14.89 20.80 5.00
CA ARG A 23 -14.70 19.36 4.78
C ARG A 23 -13.45 19.08 3.95
N GLY A 24 -13.21 19.91 2.90
CA GLY A 24 -11.99 19.85 2.10
C GLY A 24 -10.74 20.11 2.92
N ALA A 25 -10.74 21.18 3.72
CA ALA A 25 -9.63 21.52 4.63
C ALA A 25 -9.33 20.38 5.63
N TYR A 26 -10.37 19.82 6.25
CA TYR A 26 -10.22 18.68 7.17
C TYR A 26 -9.61 17.45 6.47
N LEU A 27 -10.08 17.14 5.27
CA LEU A 27 -9.57 16.01 4.49
C LEU A 27 -8.10 16.21 4.10
N CYS A 28 -7.71 17.41 3.67
CA CYS A 28 -6.31 17.73 3.35
C CYS A 28 -5.38 17.57 4.57
N LEU A 29 -5.78 18.08 5.71
CA LEU A 29 -5.01 17.93 6.95
C LEU A 29 -4.90 16.48 7.40
N MET A 30 -6.00 15.73 7.30
CA MET A 30 -6.04 14.30 7.61
C MET A 30 -5.11 13.50 6.67
N HIS A 31 -5.14 13.78 5.37
CA HIS A 31 -4.24 13.14 4.40
C HIS A 31 -2.77 13.45 4.70
N HIS A 32 -2.44 14.69 5.03
CA HIS A 32 -1.08 15.05 5.40
C HIS A 32 -0.62 14.31 6.66
N TYR A 33 -1.50 14.18 7.66
CA TYR A 33 -1.21 13.43 8.88
C TYR A 33 -0.88 11.97 8.58
N TYR A 34 -1.71 11.27 7.80
CA TYR A 34 -1.43 9.89 7.40
C TYR A 34 -0.18 9.75 6.52
N ALA A 35 0.08 10.71 5.64
CA ALA A 35 1.26 10.67 4.77
C ALA A 35 2.56 10.83 5.55
N THR A 36 2.57 11.72 6.55
CA THR A 36 3.76 12.02 7.37
C THR A 36 3.89 11.12 8.59
N GLU A 37 2.78 10.51 9.04
CA GLU A 37 2.70 9.72 10.28
C GLU A 37 3.17 10.51 11.52
N LYS A 38 2.94 11.82 11.52
CA LYS A 38 3.36 12.75 12.57
C LYS A 38 2.24 13.72 12.92
N PRO A 39 2.16 14.20 14.17
CA PRO A 39 1.27 15.28 14.55
C PRO A 39 1.43 16.50 13.64
N LEU A 40 0.32 17.17 13.36
CA LEU A 40 0.34 18.40 12.56
C LEU A 40 0.98 19.55 13.37
N PRO A 41 1.59 20.54 12.70
CA PRO A 41 2.11 21.70 13.38
C PRO A 41 0.99 22.48 14.07
N ASN A 42 1.21 22.93 15.30
CA ASN A 42 0.27 23.78 16.03
C ASN A 42 0.43 25.26 15.63
N ASP A 43 0.43 25.50 14.32
CA ASP A 43 0.54 26.84 13.73
C ASP A 43 -0.41 26.97 12.54
N HIS A 44 -1.32 27.95 12.61
CA HIS A 44 -2.34 28.17 11.60
C HIS A 44 -1.76 28.46 10.21
N ALA A 45 -0.65 29.21 10.11
CA ALA A 45 -0.06 29.53 8.82
C ALA A 45 0.52 28.27 8.13
N SER A 46 1.13 27.39 8.89
CA SER A 46 1.63 26.10 8.42
C SER A 46 0.48 25.18 7.98
N LEU A 47 -0.62 25.15 8.74
CA LEU A 47 -1.81 24.38 8.38
C LEU A 47 -2.47 24.91 7.10
N CYS A 48 -2.52 26.22 6.91
CA CYS A 48 -3.00 26.82 5.67
C CYS A 48 -2.14 26.39 4.46
N ARG A 49 -0.81 26.34 4.62
CA ARG A 49 0.08 25.85 3.56
C ARG A 49 -0.17 24.36 3.25
N ILE A 50 -0.35 23.54 4.27
CA ILE A 50 -0.63 22.11 4.13
C ILE A 50 -1.96 21.88 3.43
N ALA A 51 -3.00 22.64 3.80
CA ALA A 51 -4.33 22.51 3.21
C ALA A 51 -4.44 23.18 1.83
N GLY A 52 -3.46 24.00 1.42
CA GLY A 52 -3.50 24.77 0.19
C GLY A 52 -4.47 25.95 0.24
N ALA A 53 -4.73 26.52 1.43
CA ALA A 53 -5.64 27.62 1.62
C ALA A 53 -5.08 28.96 1.09
N ILE A 54 -5.73 29.52 0.08
CA ILE A 54 -5.28 30.73 -0.64
C ILE A 54 -6.02 31.96 -0.12
N ASP A 55 -7.35 31.87 -0.08
CA ASP A 55 -8.20 33.00 0.27
C ASP A 55 -8.55 33.06 1.78
N LYS A 56 -9.27 34.12 2.18
CA LYS A 56 -9.68 34.33 3.56
C LYS A 56 -10.66 33.27 4.05
N ALA A 57 -11.60 32.87 3.21
CA ALA A 57 -12.65 31.91 3.59
C ALA A 57 -12.03 30.51 3.80
N GLU A 58 -11.09 30.11 2.95
CA GLU A 58 -10.34 28.87 3.10
C GLU A 58 -9.47 28.85 4.37
N ARG A 59 -8.82 29.97 4.68
CA ARG A 59 -8.04 30.11 5.92
C ARG A 59 -8.91 30.05 7.18
N GLU A 60 -10.10 30.63 7.13
CA GLU A 60 -11.09 30.52 8.21
C GLU A 60 -11.60 29.09 8.34
N ALA A 61 -11.82 28.38 7.23
CA ALA A 61 -12.18 26.97 7.24
C ALA A 61 -11.08 26.12 7.91
N VAL A 62 -9.79 26.34 7.58
CA VAL A 62 -8.66 25.67 8.25
C VAL A 62 -8.67 25.97 9.75
N ARG A 63 -8.89 27.22 10.15
CA ARG A 63 -8.99 27.59 11.57
C ARG A 63 -10.12 26.86 12.29
N PHE A 64 -11.27 26.74 11.64
CA PHE A 64 -12.41 26.01 12.20
C PHE A 64 -12.07 24.54 12.43
N VAL A 65 -11.48 23.87 11.43
CA VAL A 65 -11.19 22.43 11.50
C VAL A 65 -10.01 22.08 12.41
N MET A 66 -9.18 23.05 12.81
CA MET A 66 -8.19 22.84 13.87
C MET A 66 -8.81 22.30 15.16
N GLY A 67 -10.06 22.68 15.45
CA GLY A 67 -10.80 22.22 16.63
C GLY A 67 -11.09 20.72 16.67
N PHE A 68 -10.91 19.99 15.57
CA PHE A 68 -11.04 18.53 15.51
C PHE A 68 -9.76 17.80 15.96
N PHE A 69 -8.67 18.54 16.15
CA PHE A 69 -7.39 18.02 16.59
C PHE A 69 -7.11 18.46 18.02
N GLN A 70 -6.48 17.61 18.81
CA GLN A 70 -6.05 17.92 20.16
C GLN A 70 -4.66 18.56 20.14
N ALA A 71 -4.51 19.69 20.80
CA ALA A 71 -3.20 20.30 21.02
C ALA A 71 -2.42 19.46 22.05
N VAL A 72 -1.23 19.03 21.67
CA VAL A 72 -0.26 18.34 22.51
C VAL A 72 1.11 19.03 22.35
N ASP A 73 2.08 18.71 23.19
CA ASP A 73 3.41 19.33 23.13
C ASP A 73 4.09 19.16 21.76
N SER A 74 3.83 18.03 21.09
CA SER A 74 4.38 17.71 19.75
C SER A 74 3.63 18.34 18.58
N GLY A 75 2.48 19.00 18.82
CA GLY A 75 1.64 19.60 17.77
C GLY A 75 0.15 19.33 17.93
N LEU A 76 -0.56 19.19 16.81
CA LEU A 76 -1.97 18.84 16.80
C LEU A 76 -2.14 17.34 16.49
N MET A 77 -2.72 16.61 17.40
CA MET A 77 -2.94 15.17 17.33
C MET A 77 -4.40 14.85 17.03
N HIS A 78 -4.63 13.81 16.21
CA HIS A 78 -5.96 13.26 15.98
C HIS A 78 -6.07 11.85 16.56
N LYS A 79 -6.82 11.70 17.65
CA LYS A 79 -6.91 10.45 18.43
C LYS A 79 -7.20 9.19 17.60
N ARG A 80 -8.10 9.28 16.62
CA ARG A 80 -8.44 8.15 15.75
C ARG A 80 -7.28 7.79 14.82
N ILE A 81 -6.63 8.80 14.23
CA ILE A 81 -5.49 8.57 13.32
C ILE A 81 -4.36 7.89 14.08
N GLU A 82 -4.02 8.37 15.28
CA GLU A 82 -2.99 7.74 16.13
C GLU A 82 -3.31 6.26 16.41
N ALA A 83 -4.55 5.96 16.77
CA ALA A 83 -4.95 4.57 17.03
C ALA A 83 -4.85 3.68 15.77
N GLU A 84 -5.09 4.24 14.59
CA GLU A 84 -4.94 3.51 13.32
C GLU A 84 -3.47 3.34 12.94
N LEU A 85 -2.63 4.35 13.13
CA LEU A 85 -1.19 4.27 12.91
C LEU A 85 -0.53 3.25 13.83
N GLU A 86 -0.90 3.24 15.12
CA GLU A 86 -0.40 2.25 16.07
C GLU A 86 -0.78 0.82 15.66
N LYS A 87 -2.03 0.60 15.25
CA LYS A 87 -2.46 -0.71 14.75
C LYS A 87 -1.70 -1.13 13.49
N ALA A 88 -1.49 -0.19 12.56
CA ALA A 88 -0.76 -0.45 11.34
C ALA A 88 0.72 -0.79 11.65
N GLY A 89 1.35 -0.08 12.59
CA GLY A 89 2.70 -0.36 13.06
C GLY A 89 2.81 -1.77 13.65
N LYS A 90 1.94 -2.14 14.58
CA LYS A 90 1.91 -3.48 15.18
C LYS A 90 1.74 -4.58 14.14
N GLN A 91 0.89 -4.36 13.14
CA GLN A 91 0.68 -5.32 12.05
C GLN A 91 1.93 -5.44 11.16
N ALA A 92 2.59 -4.32 10.86
CA ALA A 92 3.83 -4.32 10.08
C ALA A 92 4.95 -5.07 10.81
N ASP A 93 5.10 -4.86 12.11
CA ASP A 93 6.09 -5.55 12.93
C ASP A 93 5.81 -7.07 13.00
N THR A 94 4.55 -7.46 13.19
CA THR A 94 4.15 -8.87 13.15
C THR A 94 4.49 -9.50 11.80
N ASN A 95 4.14 -8.84 10.69
CA ASN A 95 4.43 -9.33 9.34
C ASN A 95 5.94 -9.46 9.09
N ARG A 96 6.74 -8.51 9.63
CA ARG A 96 8.22 -8.56 9.55
C ARG A 96 8.76 -9.78 10.28
N GLN A 97 8.29 -10.05 11.50
CA GLN A 97 8.70 -11.23 12.27
C GLN A 97 8.37 -12.53 11.53
N ILE A 98 7.15 -12.66 11.02
CA ILE A 98 6.75 -13.82 10.22
C ILE A 98 7.64 -14.00 8.98
N ALA A 99 8.02 -12.90 8.31
CA ALA A 99 8.90 -12.96 7.15
C ALA A 99 10.30 -13.46 7.52
N ILE A 100 10.86 -12.95 8.62
CA ILE A 100 12.18 -13.39 9.16
C ILE A 100 12.15 -14.86 9.52
N GLU A 101 11.14 -15.33 10.24
CA GLU A 101 10.99 -16.73 10.61
C GLU A 101 10.88 -17.66 9.40
N ARG A 102 10.07 -17.26 8.40
CA ARG A 102 9.94 -18.01 7.14
C ARG A 102 11.24 -18.08 6.38
N GLU A 103 12.00 -17.00 6.34
CA GLU A 103 13.32 -16.98 5.69
C GLU A 103 14.33 -17.86 6.41
N ALA A 104 14.39 -17.77 7.74
CA ALA A 104 15.24 -18.62 8.56
C ALA A 104 14.91 -20.10 8.38
N LYS A 105 13.62 -20.47 8.37
CA LYS A 105 13.17 -21.84 8.12
C LYS A 105 13.59 -22.33 6.73
N ARG A 106 13.38 -21.52 5.69
CA ARG A 106 13.79 -21.85 4.31
C ARG A 106 15.30 -22.01 4.17
N LYS A 107 16.08 -21.21 4.91
CA LYS A 107 17.54 -21.31 4.94
C LYS A 107 17.98 -22.62 5.60
N ALA A 108 17.41 -22.95 6.77
CA ALA A 108 17.69 -24.20 7.46
C ALA A 108 17.30 -25.44 6.62
N GLU A 109 16.16 -25.41 5.93
CA GLU A 109 15.75 -26.49 5.03
C GLU A 109 16.68 -26.65 3.82
N ARG A 110 17.25 -25.57 3.30
CA ARG A 110 18.25 -25.62 2.23
C ARG A 110 19.56 -26.23 2.72
N GLU A 111 20.05 -25.77 3.89
CA GLU A 111 21.28 -26.30 4.52
C GLU A 111 21.13 -27.77 4.88
N ALA A 112 19.95 -28.20 5.34
CA ALA A 112 19.67 -29.60 5.64
C ALA A 112 19.55 -30.50 4.38
N ASN A 113 19.13 -29.91 3.24
CA ASN A 113 18.92 -30.62 1.99
C ASN A 113 20.10 -30.50 0.99
N GLU A 114 21.18 -29.81 1.35
CA GLU A 114 22.39 -29.85 0.53
C GLU A 114 22.99 -31.26 0.59
N PRO A 115 22.95 -32.06 -0.49
CA PRO A 115 23.68 -33.31 -0.52
C PRO A 115 25.17 -32.97 -0.44
N SER A 116 25.86 -33.59 0.48
CA SER A 116 27.33 -33.53 0.61
C SER A 116 27.97 -34.08 -0.67
N THR A 117 27.91 -33.31 -1.74
CA THR A 117 28.60 -33.60 -3.00
C THR A 117 30.02 -33.09 -2.88
N ASN A 118 30.88 -33.86 -2.23
CA ASN A 118 32.31 -33.88 -2.51
C ASN A 118 32.53 -34.37 -3.95
N ARG A 119 32.13 -33.56 -4.91
CA ARG A 119 32.51 -33.76 -6.30
C ARG A 119 33.76 -32.94 -6.55
N ALA A 120 34.91 -33.56 -6.27
CA ALA A 120 36.17 -33.11 -6.81
C ALA A 120 36.06 -33.08 -8.34
N THR A 121 35.68 -31.96 -8.89
CA THR A 121 35.74 -31.71 -10.32
C THR A 121 37.16 -31.26 -10.66
N ASN A 122 37.98 -32.24 -11.09
CA ASN A 122 39.06 -31.97 -12.01
C ASN A 122 38.45 -31.35 -13.27
N ARG A 123 38.45 -30.03 -13.36
CA ARG A 123 38.18 -29.30 -14.59
C ARG A 123 39.50 -28.81 -15.13
N GLU A 124 39.92 -29.45 -16.23
CA GLU A 124 40.90 -28.86 -17.15
C GLU A 124 40.41 -27.47 -17.64
N PRO A 125 41.33 -26.53 -17.89
CA PRO A 125 40.97 -25.20 -18.39
C PRO A 125 40.51 -25.33 -19.85
N ASN A 126 39.19 -25.32 -20.05
CA ASN A 126 38.65 -25.29 -21.40
C ASN A 126 38.31 -23.84 -21.81
N GLN A 127 38.73 -23.55 -22.99
CA GLN A 127 38.76 -22.28 -23.72
C GLN A 127 37.45 -21.51 -23.66
N THR A 128 37.56 -20.20 -23.49
CA THR A 128 36.49 -19.19 -23.61
C THR A 128 35.88 -19.19 -24.99
N PRO A 129 34.56 -19.38 -25.18
CA PRO A 129 33.91 -19.05 -26.44
C PRO A 129 33.62 -17.55 -26.51
N ASP A 130 34.00 -17.04 -27.66
CA ASP A 130 33.82 -15.70 -28.18
C ASP A 130 32.38 -15.17 -28.07
N THR A 131 32.21 -13.99 -27.45
CA THR A 131 30.92 -13.36 -27.26
C THR A 131 30.50 -12.61 -28.53
N ARG A 132 29.78 -13.27 -29.42
CA ARG A 132 29.03 -12.60 -30.49
C ARG A 132 27.57 -12.45 -30.13
N HIS A 133 27.14 -11.19 -30.07
CA HIS A 133 25.79 -10.64 -30.26
C HIS A 133 24.61 -11.62 -30.07
N GLN A 134 23.98 -11.57 -28.92
CA GLN A 134 22.60 -12.06 -28.79
C GLN A 134 21.63 -10.87 -28.86
N THR A 135 20.91 -10.86 -29.95
CA THR A 135 19.70 -10.09 -30.17
C THR A 135 18.70 -10.34 -29.04
N ASN A 136 18.17 -9.27 -28.52
CA ASN A 136 17.20 -9.17 -27.43
C ASN A 136 15.89 -9.89 -27.82
N THR A 137 15.83 -11.20 -27.63
CA THR A 137 14.58 -11.96 -27.68
C THR A 137 14.03 -12.11 -26.28
N LYS A 138 12.93 -11.38 -26.04
CA LYS A 138 12.07 -11.49 -24.86
C LYS A 138 11.86 -12.98 -24.51
N PRO A 139 12.06 -13.41 -23.24
CA PRO A 139 11.78 -14.80 -22.88
C PRO A 139 10.29 -15.08 -23.08
N PRO A 140 9.94 -16.27 -23.58
CA PRO A 140 8.54 -16.63 -23.78
C PRO A 140 7.83 -16.66 -22.44
N ASN A 141 6.69 -15.95 -22.39
CA ASN A 141 5.80 -15.90 -21.24
C ASN A 141 5.33 -17.34 -20.89
N PRO A 142 5.65 -17.92 -19.71
CA PRO A 142 5.33 -19.31 -19.40
C PRO A 142 3.85 -19.55 -19.02
N ARG A 143 2.95 -18.64 -19.39
CA ARG A 143 1.51 -18.78 -19.11
C ARG A 143 0.65 -18.81 -20.38
N LYS A 144 0.96 -19.66 -21.32
CA LYS A 144 -0.08 -20.35 -22.08
C LYS A 144 -0.37 -21.68 -21.38
N ARG A 145 -1.17 -21.64 -20.32
CA ARG A 145 -1.99 -22.80 -19.97
C ARG A 145 -2.82 -23.09 -21.22
N GLY A 146 -2.55 -24.24 -21.85
CA GLY A 146 -3.41 -24.76 -22.89
C GLY A 146 -4.86 -24.65 -22.41
N SER A 147 -5.73 -24.18 -23.28
CA SER A 147 -7.17 -24.24 -23.10
C SER A 147 -7.59 -25.72 -23.14
N ALA A 148 -7.34 -26.44 -22.04
CA ALA A 148 -8.25 -27.51 -21.69
C ALA A 148 -9.53 -26.76 -21.33
N GLY A 149 -10.48 -26.70 -22.27
CA GLY A 149 -11.80 -26.16 -22.04
C GLY A 149 -12.31 -26.80 -20.75
N VAL A 150 -12.57 -25.99 -19.73
CA VAL A 150 -13.26 -26.46 -18.52
C VAL A 150 -14.63 -26.88 -19.04
N ALA A 151 -14.81 -28.19 -19.23
CA ALA A 151 -16.11 -28.76 -19.58
C ALA A 151 -17.09 -28.38 -18.47
N GLY A 152 -17.88 -27.35 -18.68
CA GLY A 152 -18.77 -26.76 -17.67
C GLY A 152 -18.83 -25.25 -17.71
N PHE A 153 -17.85 -24.56 -18.32
CA PHE A 153 -17.89 -23.10 -18.41
C PHE A 153 -19.01 -22.63 -19.35
N ASP A 154 -19.23 -23.34 -20.44
CA ASP A 154 -20.30 -23.03 -21.39
C ASP A 154 -21.67 -23.23 -20.76
N VAL A 155 -21.85 -24.30 -19.98
CA VAL A 155 -23.08 -24.58 -19.22
C VAL A 155 -23.33 -23.49 -18.15
N PHE A 156 -22.28 -23.05 -17.45
CA PHE A 156 -22.37 -21.94 -16.50
C PHE A 156 -22.76 -20.63 -17.20
N TRP A 157 -22.17 -20.36 -18.39
CA TRP A 157 -22.41 -19.12 -19.11
C TRP A 157 -23.82 -19.10 -19.74
N GLU A 158 -24.37 -20.22 -20.15
CA GLU A 158 -25.76 -20.33 -20.63
C GLU A 158 -26.79 -20.13 -19.51
N ALA A 159 -26.47 -20.59 -18.31
CA ALA A 159 -27.34 -20.45 -17.14
C ALA A 159 -27.26 -19.07 -16.48
N TYR A 160 -26.34 -18.17 -16.89
CA TYR A 160 -26.16 -16.88 -16.26
C TYR A 160 -27.25 -15.86 -16.69
N PRO A 161 -28.09 -15.37 -15.74
CA PRO A 161 -29.31 -14.60 -16.06
C PRO A 161 -29.06 -13.18 -16.57
N ARG A 162 -27.82 -12.69 -16.64
CA ARG A 162 -27.48 -11.33 -17.07
C ARG A 162 -26.75 -11.31 -18.42
N LYS A 163 -27.49 -11.59 -19.49
CA LYS A 163 -27.02 -11.35 -20.88
C LYS A 163 -27.27 -9.89 -21.33
N ALA A 164 -27.44 -8.95 -20.44
CA ALA A 164 -27.60 -7.55 -20.79
C ALA A 164 -26.24 -6.91 -21.03
N ASN A 165 -26.06 -6.40 -22.27
CA ASN A 165 -24.97 -5.58 -22.79
C ASN A 165 -23.84 -6.34 -23.51
N LYS A 166 -24.15 -6.74 -24.75
CA LYS A 166 -23.25 -6.56 -25.88
C LYS A 166 -23.97 -5.63 -26.88
N ALA A 167 -23.64 -4.37 -26.81
CA ALA A 167 -23.75 -3.42 -27.92
C ALA A 167 -22.34 -2.96 -28.22
#